data_3e6bb9ef750566c655d9284f78822fdf
#
_entry.id   3e6bb9ef750566c655d9284f78822fdf
#
_cell.length_a   1.000
_cell.length_b   1.000
_cell.length_c   1.000
_cell.angle_alpha   90.00
_cell.angle_beta   90.00
_cell.angle_gamma   90.00
#
_symmetry.space_group_name_H-M   'P 1'
#
loop_
_entity.id
_entity.type
_entity.pdbx_description
1 polymer ?
#
loop_
_entity_poly.entity_id
_entity_poly.type
_entity_poly.pdbx_seq_one_letter_code
_entity_poly.pdbx_strand_id
1 'polypeptide(L)'
;MRAVFGGQHGEREMQSEIAVKLSENVPRYTSYPTAPHFHSGVDAAIYRGWLEALESGDEISLYLHIPYCDKLCWFCACHTKQTHQYEPVAAYLRSLNAEIVTIAGLVSGKAHVRAIHFGGGSPTMLRPNDMVALGAALRDSFDLLPDATVSIEIGTNDMDKARLDALAQIGVTRASLGVQDFDPQVQKAINREQSFLQTKAVVDGVRSRGVESVNLDLLYGLPNQTRETICSTVAQALTLEPDRMALFGYAHVPWFKKHQTMIDEAWLPSPTERFAQSQLAARAIVAKGYEAIGLDHFAKPDDALAIAARAGVLHRNFQGYTEDRCPTLIGLGPSSIGRFRQGYVQNMASTAGYGRMVADGGLAAVRGVALSDDDRVRGWIIERLMCDFAFSAVDLVERFGKAGEKLLHRSRSIALHDPARALEFDGDSFVVRAESRPFVRTIAAKFDTYFKGGTARHSVAV
;
A
#
# COMPACT_ATOMS: atom_id res chain seq x y z
N MET A 1 -20.10 -28.49 33.37
CA MET A 1 -20.25 -27.21 32.70
C MET A 1 -19.30 -26.13 33.25
N ARG A 2 -18.03 -26.46 33.54
CA ARG A 2 -17.00 -25.54 34.10
C ARG A 2 -15.63 -25.57 33.40
N ALA A 3 -15.49 -26.21 32.23
CA ALA A 3 -14.20 -26.40 31.56
C ALA A 3 -14.02 -25.59 30.25
N VAL A 4 -15.01 -24.81 29.81
CA VAL A 4 -14.95 -24.06 28.52
C VAL A 4 -14.53 -22.58 28.70
N PHE A 5 -14.59 -22.04 29.92
CA PHE A 5 -14.24 -20.63 30.18
C PHE A 5 -12.77 -20.36 30.54
N GLY A 6 -11.98 -21.39 30.84
CA GLY A 6 -10.56 -21.23 31.21
C GLY A 6 -9.63 -20.98 30.02
N GLY A 7 -9.95 -21.51 28.83
CA GLY A 7 -9.11 -21.37 27.63
C GLY A 7 -9.07 -19.96 27.06
N GLN A 8 -10.20 -19.28 27.01
CA GLN A 8 -10.30 -17.94 26.43
C GLN A 8 -9.65 -16.81 27.27
N HIS A 9 -9.55 -16.98 28.59
CA HIS A 9 -8.87 -16.03 29.48
C HIS A 9 -7.34 -16.16 29.34
N GLY A 10 -6.82 -17.38 29.34
CA GLY A 10 -5.39 -17.64 29.18
C GLY A 10 -4.86 -17.20 27.80
N GLU A 11 -5.63 -17.41 26.72
CA GLU A 11 -5.29 -16.94 25.38
C GLU A 11 -5.29 -15.40 25.29
N ARG A 12 -6.23 -14.72 25.96
CA ARG A 12 -6.29 -13.25 25.99
C ARG A 12 -5.15 -12.63 26.79
N GLU A 13 -4.75 -13.21 27.91
CA GLU A 13 -3.60 -12.75 28.70
C GLU A 13 -2.29 -12.98 27.93
N MET A 14 -2.11 -14.13 27.31
CA MET A 14 -0.95 -14.44 26.49
C MET A 14 -0.86 -13.53 25.26
N GLN A 15 -1.97 -13.23 24.56
CA GLN A 15 -2.00 -12.27 23.45
C GLN A 15 -1.67 -10.84 23.91
N SER A 16 -2.11 -10.44 25.10
CA SER A 16 -1.80 -9.11 25.63
C SER A 16 -0.33 -8.99 26.05
N GLU A 17 0.29 -10.02 26.60
CA GLU A 17 1.72 -10.06 26.91
C GLU A 17 2.59 -10.07 25.65
N ILE A 18 2.19 -10.83 24.62
CA ILE A 18 2.85 -10.83 23.32
C ILE A 18 2.70 -9.47 22.67
N ALA A 19 1.52 -8.85 22.72
CA ALA A 19 1.26 -7.52 22.19
C ALA A 19 2.19 -6.45 22.81
N VAL A 20 2.36 -6.47 24.11
CA VAL A 20 3.26 -5.55 24.83
C VAL A 20 4.74 -5.78 24.47
N LYS A 21 5.14 -7.05 24.31
CA LYS A 21 6.53 -7.42 23.95
C LYS A 21 6.88 -7.14 22.47
N LEU A 22 5.88 -7.09 21.59
CA LEU A 22 6.07 -6.90 20.14
C LEU A 22 5.56 -5.56 19.61
N SER A 23 4.98 -4.69 20.46
CA SER A 23 4.48 -3.36 20.06
C SER A 23 5.60 -2.32 19.96
N GLU A 24 6.59 -2.59 19.10
CA GLU A 24 7.62 -1.62 18.80
C GLU A 24 7.19 -0.71 17.63
N ASN A 25 7.77 0.50 17.59
CA ASN A 25 7.62 1.39 16.46
C ASN A 25 8.53 0.92 15.33
N VAL A 26 7.98 0.21 14.35
CA VAL A 26 8.73 -0.39 13.24
C VAL A 26 8.22 0.08 11.88
N PRO A 27 9.05 0.04 10.82
CA PRO A 27 8.63 0.38 9.47
C PRO A 27 7.45 -0.47 8.97
N ARG A 28 6.70 0.05 7.99
CA ARG A 28 5.60 -0.70 7.35
C ARG A 28 6.07 -1.72 6.33
N TYR A 29 7.35 -1.70 5.96
CA TYR A 29 7.97 -2.59 4.97
C TYR A 29 7.20 -2.69 3.65
N THR A 30 6.88 -1.53 3.09
CA THR A 30 6.38 -1.40 1.71
C THR A 30 7.51 -1.36 0.69
N SER A 31 8.74 -1.32 1.14
CA SER A 31 10.01 -1.48 0.42
C SER A 31 11.11 -1.89 1.39
N TYR A 32 12.20 -2.40 0.86
CA TYR A 32 13.45 -2.58 1.61
C TYR A 32 14.66 -2.29 0.72
N PRO A 33 15.53 -1.35 1.08
CA PRO A 33 15.43 -0.42 2.23
C PRO A 33 14.19 0.46 2.18
N THR A 34 13.74 0.96 3.34
CA THR A 34 12.53 1.80 3.40
C THR A 34 12.79 3.24 2.94
N ALA A 35 11.77 3.94 2.45
CA ALA A 35 11.89 5.25 1.84
C ALA A 35 12.64 6.34 2.67
N PRO A 36 12.64 6.35 4.03
CA PRO A 36 13.49 7.26 4.81
C PRO A 36 14.99 7.10 4.54
N HIS A 37 15.45 5.96 4.03
CA HIS A 37 16.85 5.69 3.71
C HIS A 37 17.25 6.08 2.27
N PHE A 38 16.31 6.59 1.47
CA PHE A 38 16.61 7.08 0.13
C PHE A 38 17.47 8.35 0.23
N HIS A 39 18.50 8.45 -0.57
CA HIS A 39 19.47 9.52 -0.57
C HIS A 39 19.71 10.08 -1.98
N SER A 40 20.34 11.24 -2.09
CA SER A 40 20.59 11.92 -3.35
C SER A 40 21.65 11.25 -4.27
N GLY A 41 22.24 10.15 -3.83
CA GLY A 41 23.15 9.36 -4.65
C GLY A 41 22.48 8.60 -5.81
N VAL A 42 21.14 8.54 -5.83
CA VAL A 42 20.36 8.09 -7.00
C VAL A 42 19.60 9.30 -7.52
N ASP A 43 20.07 9.86 -8.61
CA ASP A 43 19.57 11.06 -9.25
C ASP A 43 18.94 10.77 -10.64
N ALA A 44 18.62 11.81 -11.37
CA ALA A 44 18.04 11.73 -12.70
C ALA A 44 18.92 11.00 -13.72
N ALA A 45 20.26 11.09 -13.60
CA ALA A 45 21.19 10.45 -14.54
C ALA A 45 21.21 8.92 -14.30
N ILE A 46 21.29 8.49 -13.03
CA ILE A 46 21.20 7.09 -12.65
C ILE A 46 19.83 6.51 -13.03
N TYR A 47 18.76 7.26 -12.76
CA TYR A 47 17.40 6.85 -13.15
C TYR A 47 17.28 6.65 -14.66
N ARG A 48 17.82 7.56 -15.46
CA ARG A 48 17.88 7.42 -16.93
C ARG A 48 18.56 6.11 -17.32
N GLY A 49 19.72 5.82 -16.74
CA GLY A 49 20.45 4.58 -17.01
C GLY A 49 19.64 3.31 -16.65
N TRP A 50 18.82 3.36 -15.58
CA TRP A 50 17.96 2.22 -15.23
C TRP A 50 16.80 2.04 -16.21
N LEU A 51 16.21 3.11 -16.73
CA LEU A 51 15.18 3.07 -17.77
C LEU A 51 15.77 2.53 -19.08
N GLU A 52 16.94 2.99 -19.46
CA GLU A 52 17.64 2.57 -20.68
C GLU A 52 18.11 1.11 -20.62
N ALA A 53 18.33 0.56 -19.41
CA ALA A 53 18.72 -0.81 -19.17
C ALA A 53 17.56 -1.83 -19.21
N LEU A 54 16.33 -1.37 -19.45
CA LEU A 54 15.21 -2.29 -19.70
C LEU A 54 15.44 -3.03 -21.03
N GLU A 55 15.10 -4.32 -21.02
CA GLU A 55 15.30 -5.21 -22.16
C GLU A 55 14.01 -5.39 -22.97
N SER A 56 14.15 -5.81 -24.23
CA SER A 56 13.01 -6.08 -25.09
C SER A 56 12.16 -7.22 -24.51
N GLY A 57 10.87 -6.95 -24.32
CA GLY A 57 9.90 -7.88 -23.72
C GLY A 57 9.78 -7.78 -22.20
N ASP A 58 10.48 -6.85 -21.53
CA ASP A 58 10.25 -6.59 -20.10
C ASP A 58 8.80 -6.12 -19.87
N GLU A 59 8.13 -6.68 -18.86
CA GLU A 59 6.85 -6.18 -18.39
C GLU A 59 7.06 -5.17 -17.26
N ILE A 60 6.33 -4.06 -17.34
CA ILE A 60 6.40 -2.97 -16.37
C ILE A 60 5.00 -2.57 -15.87
N SER A 61 4.98 -1.97 -14.70
CA SER A 61 3.80 -1.31 -14.15
C SER A 61 4.02 0.19 -14.06
N LEU A 62 2.95 0.97 -14.23
CA LEU A 62 2.97 2.42 -14.09
C LEU A 62 2.16 2.82 -12.85
N TYR A 63 2.70 3.69 -12.02
CA TYR A 63 1.98 4.38 -10.94
C TYR A 63 1.91 5.87 -11.22
N LEU A 64 0.71 6.43 -11.31
CA LEU A 64 0.50 7.86 -11.49
C LEU A 64 0.05 8.50 -10.18
N HIS A 65 0.82 9.45 -9.67
CA HIS A 65 0.52 10.14 -8.43
C HIS A 65 -0.20 11.46 -8.68
N ILE A 66 -1.49 11.53 -8.38
CA ILE A 66 -2.29 12.76 -8.48
C ILE A 66 -2.31 13.46 -7.11
N PRO A 67 -1.53 14.54 -6.90
CA PRO A 67 -1.26 15.09 -5.56
C PRO A 67 -2.33 16.08 -5.07
N TYR A 68 -3.58 15.95 -5.46
CA TYR A 68 -4.63 16.92 -5.14
C TYR A 68 -5.86 16.27 -4.52
N CYS A 69 -6.47 16.98 -3.57
CA CYS A 69 -7.78 16.70 -2.99
C CYS A 69 -8.57 18.00 -2.89
N ASP A 70 -9.88 17.92 -2.94
CA ASP A 70 -10.81 19.04 -2.64
C ASP A 70 -10.84 19.33 -1.13
N LYS A 71 -10.79 18.28 -0.32
CA LYS A 71 -10.83 18.35 1.14
C LYS A 71 -9.69 17.54 1.76
N LEU A 72 -8.97 18.11 2.72
CA LEU A 72 -7.90 17.43 3.44
C LEU A 72 -8.47 16.70 4.66
N CYS A 73 -8.45 15.36 4.60
CA CYS A 73 -8.81 14.51 5.74
C CYS A 73 -7.71 14.59 6.81
N TRP A 74 -8.10 14.75 8.10
CA TRP A 74 -7.12 14.97 9.16
C TRP A 74 -6.27 13.74 9.49
N PHE A 75 -6.75 12.55 9.19
CA PHE A 75 -5.99 11.30 9.37
C PHE A 75 -4.94 11.04 8.28
N CYS A 76 -5.05 11.70 7.11
CA CYS A 76 -4.33 11.33 5.90
C CYS A 76 -2.81 11.45 6.05
N ALA A 77 -2.09 10.40 5.62
CA ALA A 77 -0.63 10.38 5.54
C ALA A 77 -0.08 10.51 4.10
N CYS A 78 -0.96 10.57 3.09
CA CYS A 78 -0.56 10.66 1.69
C CYS A 78 0.16 11.98 1.37
N HIS A 79 0.91 11.98 0.27
CA HIS A 79 1.49 13.21 -0.28
C HIS A 79 0.44 13.92 -1.13
N THR A 80 -0.32 14.82 -0.51
CA THR A 80 -1.43 15.53 -1.17
C THR A 80 -1.48 16.99 -0.78
N LYS A 81 -2.16 17.78 -1.59
CA LYS A 81 -2.46 19.20 -1.37
C LYS A 81 -3.96 19.43 -1.54
N GLN A 82 -4.53 20.21 -0.65
CA GLN A 82 -5.89 20.70 -0.84
C GLN A 82 -5.89 21.82 -1.89
N THR A 83 -6.88 21.77 -2.80
CA THR A 83 -7.16 22.88 -3.73
C THR A 83 -8.64 22.90 -4.08
N HIS A 84 -9.21 24.10 -4.09
CA HIS A 84 -10.57 24.36 -4.61
C HIS A 84 -10.55 24.96 -6.02
N GLN A 85 -9.34 25.26 -6.55
CA GLN A 85 -9.13 25.79 -7.87
C GLN A 85 -8.58 24.71 -8.78
N TYR A 86 -9.06 24.64 -10.02
CA TYR A 86 -8.64 23.63 -10.96
C TYR A 86 -7.34 23.97 -11.71
N GLU A 87 -7.01 25.26 -11.83
CA GLU A 87 -5.81 25.70 -12.57
C GLU A 87 -4.50 25.05 -12.09
N PRO A 88 -4.23 24.88 -10.79
CA PRO A 88 -3.06 24.12 -10.32
C PRO A 88 -3.06 22.66 -10.79
N VAL A 89 -4.25 22.03 -10.89
CA VAL A 89 -4.40 20.65 -11.38
C VAL A 89 -4.10 20.60 -12.89
N ALA A 90 -4.67 21.52 -13.66
CA ALA A 90 -4.43 21.62 -15.10
C ALA A 90 -2.93 21.89 -15.41
N ALA A 91 -2.29 22.79 -14.65
CA ALA A 91 -0.86 23.05 -14.78
C ALA A 91 -0.02 21.79 -14.46
N TYR A 92 -0.39 21.06 -13.43
CA TYR A 92 0.24 19.78 -13.07
C TYR A 92 0.09 18.74 -14.19
N LEU A 93 -1.09 18.60 -14.80
CA LEU A 93 -1.33 17.64 -15.88
C LEU A 93 -0.43 17.93 -17.10
N ARG A 94 -0.16 19.19 -17.41
CA ARG A 94 0.82 19.54 -18.45
C ARG A 94 2.22 18.98 -18.13
N SER A 95 2.65 19.12 -16.87
CA SER A 95 3.94 18.58 -16.41
C SER A 95 3.96 17.03 -16.41
N LEU A 96 2.85 16.40 -15.99
CA LEU A 96 2.73 14.95 -16.00
C LEU A 96 2.79 14.39 -17.43
N ASN A 97 2.12 15.03 -18.38
CA ASN A 97 2.19 14.63 -19.78
C ASN A 97 3.61 14.79 -20.36
N ALA A 98 4.35 15.83 -19.98
CA ALA A 98 5.76 15.98 -20.39
C ALA A 98 6.62 14.82 -19.84
N GLU A 99 6.42 14.42 -18.56
CA GLU A 99 7.12 13.27 -18.00
C GLU A 99 6.73 11.96 -18.70
N ILE A 100 5.44 11.74 -19.00
CA ILE A 100 4.95 10.57 -19.73
C ILE A 100 5.70 10.45 -21.08
N VAL A 101 5.75 11.52 -21.87
CA VAL A 101 6.44 11.52 -23.18
C VAL A 101 7.92 11.20 -23.01
N THR A 102 8.59 11.83 -22.04
CA THR A 102 10.03 11.60 -21.77
C THR A 102 10.30 10.15 -21.38
N ILE A 103 9.55 9.63 -20.42
CA ILE A 103 9.73 8.24 -19.93
C ILE A 103 9.40 7.24 -21.03
N ALA A 104 8.28 7.43 -21.72
CA ALA A 104 7.89 6.55 -22.83
C ALA A 104 8.95 6.49 -23.93
N GLY A 105 9.56 7.63 -24.29
CA GLY A 105 10.66 7.65 -25.25
C GLY A 105 11.89 6.85 -24.80
N LEU A 106 12.18 6.79 -23.50
CA LEU A 106 13.32 6.04 -22.96
C LEU A 106 13.07 4.52 -22.93
N VAL A 107 11.79 4.08 -22.80
CA VAL A 107 11.42 2.67 -22.71
C VAL A 107 10.79 2.13 -23.99
N SER A 108 10.63 2.96 -25.02
CA SER A 108 10.01 2.59 -26.29
C SER A 108 10.71 1.41 -26.95
N GLY A 109 9.91 0.43 -27.41
CA GLY A 109 10.38 -0.81 -28.06
C GLY A 109 11.09 -1.78 -27.11
N LYS A 110 11.08 -1.52 -25.80
CA LYS A 110 11.72 -2.37 -24.79
C LYS A 110 10.71 -3.01 -23.83
N ALA A 111 9.74 -2.24 -23.36
CA ALA A 111 8.87 -2.67 -22.28
C ALA A 111 7.39 -2.56 -22.64
N HIS A 112 6.61 -3.54 -22.17
CA HIS A 112 5.15 -3.59 -22.27
C HIS A 112 4.51 -3.26 -20.92
N VAL A 113 3.47 -2.43 -20.93
CA VAL A 113 2.75 -2.09 -19.69
C VAL A 113 1.72 -3.15 -19.35
N ARG A 114 1.90 -3.82 -18.22
CA ARG A 114 0.99 -4.84 -17.64
C ARG A 114 -0.07 -4.22 -16.75
N ALA A 115 0.26 -3.15 -16.03
CA ALA A 115 -0.65 -2.53 -15.08
C ALA A 115 -0.45 -1.02 -15.01
N ILE A 116 -1.55 -0.28 -14.81
CA ILE A 116 -1.56 1.15 -14.52
C ILE A 116 -2.33 1.37 -13.24
N HIS A 117 -1.78 2.16 -12.32
CA HIS A 117 -2.46 2.54 -11.09
C HIS A 117 -2.48 4.07 -10.93
N PHE A 118 -3.67 4.65 -10.78
CA PHE A 118 -3.88 6.05 -10.46
C PHE A 118 -4.13 6.19 -8.96
N GLY A 119 -3.25 6.88 -8.24
CA GLY A 119 -3.35 7.04 -6.80
C GLY A 119 -2.87 8.41 -6.31
N GLY A 120 -2.75 8.53 -4.98
CA GLY A 120 -2.14 9.69 -4.34
C GLY A 120 -3.05 10.50 -3.44
N GLY A 121 -3.63 11.58 -3.95
CA GLY A 121 -4.67 12.37 -3.30
C GLY A 121 -6.06 11.83 -3.65
N SER A 122 -6.73 12.46 -4.62
CA SER A 122 -7.98 11.99 -5.22
C SER A 122 -7.85 12.06 -6.75
N PRO A 123 -7.50 10.95 -7.44
CA PRO A 123 -7.45 10.94 -8.90
C PRO A 123 -8.77 11.34 -9.56
N THR A 124 -9.89 11.07 -8.90
CA THR A 124 -11.24 11.43 -9.37
C THR A 124 -11.57 12.93 -9.24
N MET A 125 -10.67 13.72 -8.66
CA MET A 125 -10.74 15.17 -8.71
C MET A 125 -10.49 15.71 -10.13
N LEU A 126 -9.86 14.93 -11.01
CA LEU A 126 -9.70 15.30 -12.41
C LEU A 126 -11.06 15.52 -13.09
N ARG A 127 -11.13 16.51 -13.97
CA ARG A 127 -12.30 16.68 -14.82
C ARG A 127 -12.42 15.49 -15.79
N PRO A 128 -13.64 15.08 -16.17
CA PRO A 128 -13.84 13.93 -17.04
C PRO A 128 -13.01 13.97 -18.32
N ASN A 129 -12.98 15.13 -19.00
CA ASN A 129 -12.20 15.29 -20.23
C ASN A 129 -10.68 15.17 -20.01
N ASP A 130 -10.16 15.68 -18.90
CA ASP A 130 -8.74 15.60 -18.58
C ASP A 130 -8.35 14.15 -18.19
N MET A 131 -9.25 13.43 -17.51
CA MET A 131 -9.07 12.01 -17.20
C MET A 131 -9.00 11.18 -18.48
N VAL A 132 -9.92 11.40 -19.42
CA VAL A 132 -9.94 10.73 -20.73
C VAL A 132 -8.69 11.08 -21.53
N ALA A 133 -8.29 12.35 -21.57
CA ALA A 133 -7.07 12.81 -22.25
C ALA A 133 -5.81 12.18 -21.67
N LEU A 134 -5.72 12.07 -20.33
CA LEU A 134 -4.59 11.39 -19.66
C LEU A 134 -4.54 9.89 -20.00
N GLY A 135 -5.69 9.21 -20.01
CA GLY A 135 -5.78 7.81 -20.42
C GLY A 135 -5.41 7.60 -21.91
N ALA A 136 -5.77 8.53 -22.79
CA ALA A 136 -5.35 8.51 -24.18
C ALA A 136 -3.82 8.71 -24.30
N ALA A 137 -3.27 9.72 -23.62
CA ALA A 137 -1.83 9.98 -23.63
C ALA A 137 -1.00 8.78 -23.17
N LEU A 138 -1.48 8.01 -22.19
CA LEU A 138 -0.81 6.78 -21.76
C LEU A 138 -0.84 5.70 -22.84
N ARG A 139 -1.99 5.48 -23.49
CA ARG A 139 -2.12 4.50 -24.58
C ARG A 139 -1.31 4.87 -25.83
N ASP A 140 -1.22 6.17 -26.13
CA ASP A 140 -0.48 6.64 -27.28
C ASP A 140 1.05 6.63 -27.04
N SER A 141 1.46 6.72 -25.77
CA SER A 141 2.88 6.82 -25.40
C SER A 141 3.52 5.47 -25.06
N PHE A 142 2.77 4.55 -24.47
CA PHE A 142 3.28 3.25 -24.01
C PHE A 142 2.63 2.09 -24.75
N ASP A 143 3.36 1.00 -24.92
CA ASP A 143 2.85 -0.25 -25.44
C ASP A 143 2.12 -1.02 -24.31
N LEU A 144 0.80 -0.87 -24.24
CA LEU A 144 -0.05 -1.55 -23.28
C LEU A 144 -0.40 -2.95 -23.76
N LEU A 145 -0.23 -3.94 -22.88
CA LEU A 145 -0.70 -5.29 -23.14
C LEU A 145 -2.24 -5.31 -23.28
N PRO A 146 -2.81 -6.18 -24.11
CA PRO A 146 -4.26 -6.24 -24.33
C PRO A 146 -5.07 -6.52 -23.06
N ASP A 147 -4.47 -7.23 -22.10
CA ASP A 147 -5.02 -7.59 -20.79
C ASP A 147 -4.45 -6.73 -19.66
N ALA A 148 -3.87 -5.58 -19.98
CA ALA A 148 -3.36 -4.65 -18.98
C ALA A 148 -4.46 -4.20 -18.00
N THR A 149 -4.17 -4.27 -16.71
CA THR A 149 -5.11 -3.83 -15.67
C THR A 149 -4.99 -2.33 -15.42
N VAL A 150 -6.12 -1.66 -15.25
CA VAL A 150 -6.17 -0.23 -14.88
C VAL A 150 -6.88 -0.09 -13.55
N SER A 151 -6.14 0.36 -12.53
CA SER A 151 -6.64 0.55 -11.16
C SER A 151 -6.70 2.03 -10.80
N ILE A 152 -7.69 2.43 -9.99
CA ILE A 152 -7.83 3.81 -9.55
C ILE A 152 -8.33 3.92 -8.11
N GLU A 153 -7.74 4.86 -7.36
CA GLU A 153 -8.26 5.32 -6.07
C GLU A 153 -9.37 6.34 -6.29
N ILE A 154 -10.53 6.15 -5.65
CA ILE A 154 -11.72 6.96 -5.83
C ILE A 154 -12.05 7.74 -4.55
N GLY A 155 -12.14 9.06 -4.68
CA GLY A 155 -12.82 9.92 -3.71
C GLY A 155 -14.33 9.89 -3.96
N THR A 156 -15.10 9.29 -3.05
CA THR A 156 -16.55 9.12 -3.27
C THR A 156 -17.33 10.44 -3.37
N ASN A 157 -16.80 11.52 -2.75
CA ASN A 157 -17.42 12.83 -2.77
C ASN A 157 -17.30 13.53 -4.14
N ASP A 158 -16.32 13.13 -4.95
CA ASP A 158 -16.04 13.75 -6.25
C ASP A 158 -16.84 13.11 -7.40
N MET A 159 -17.53 11.98 -7.14
CA MET A 159 -18.09 11.15 -8.19
C MET A 159 -19.46 11.63 -8.68
N ASP A 160 -19.53 11.81 -10.00
CA ASP A 160 -20.75 12.06 -10.76
C ASP A 160 -20.82 11.10 -11.98
N LYS A 161 -21.93 11.17 -12.72
CA LYS A 161 -22.14 10.33 -13.91
C LYS A 161 -21.01 10.52 -14.95
N ALA A 162 -20.58 11.76 -15.18
CA ALA A 162 -19.55 12.06 -16.19
C ALA A 162 -18.19 11.49 -15.81
N ARG A 163 -17.82 11.53 -14.52
CA ARG A 163 -16.58 10.87 -14.03
C ARG A 163 -16.68 9.36 -14.12
N LEU A 164 -17.80 8.75 -13.75
CA LEU A 164 -18.02 7.32 -13.92
C LEU A 164 -17.88 6.90 -15.38
N ASP A 165 -18.44 7.66 -16.32
CA ASP A 165 -18.32 7.40 -17.74
C ASP A 165 -16.86 7.57 -18.23
N ALA A 166 -16.12 8.55 -17.70
CA ALA A 166 -14.70 8.72 -18.00
C ALA A 166 -13.84 7.56 -17.49
N LEU A 167 -14.13 7.01 -16.30
CA LEU A 167 -13.45 5.81 -15.79
C LEU A 167 -13.61 4.62 -16.74
N ALA A 168 -14.81 4.41 -17.26
CA ALA A 168 -15.06 3.37 -18.26
C ALA A 168 -14.26 3.61 -19.56
N GLN A 169 -14.21 4.85 -20.04
CA GLN A 169 -13.47 5.21 -21.25
C GLN A 169 -11.96 4.98 -21.14
N ILE A 170 -11.38 5.19 -19.97
CA ILE A 170 -9.95 4.91 -19.75
C ILE A 170 -9.69 3.42 -19.45
N GLY A 171 -10.72 2.59 -19.37
CA GLY A 171 -10.61 1.14 -19.20
C GLY A 171 -10.33 0.71 -17.76
N VAL A 172 -10.87 1.42 -16.76
CA VAL A 172 -10.71 1.01 -15.35
C VAL A 172 -11.33 -0.36 -15.11
N THR A 173 -10.51 -1.32 -14.67
CA THR A 173 -10.92 -2.66 -14.29
C THR A 173 -11.01 -2.84 -12.77
N ARG A 174 -10.32 -1.99 -11.99
CA ARG A 174 -10.29 -2.06 -10.53
C ARG A 174 -10.46 -0.69 -9.90
N ALA A 175 -11.28 -0.61 -8.87
CA ALA A 175 -11.54 0.62 -8.12
C ALA A 175 -11.30 0.41 -6.62
N SER A 176 -10.52 1.30 -5.98
CA SER A 176 -10.38 1.36 -4.53
C SER A 176 -11.11 2.59 -3.99
N LEU A 177 -12.06 2.38 -3.07
CA LEU A 177 -12.83 3.45 -2.46
C LEU A 177 -12.38 3.64 -1.00
N GLY A 178 -11.91 4.84 -0.67
CA GLY A 178 -11.60 5.21 0.69
C GLY A 178 -12.87 5.46 1.49
N VAL A 179 -13.33 4.48 2.26
CA VAL A 179 -14.49 4.58 3.17
C VAL A 179 -14.06 5.06 4.55
N GLN A 180 -13.06 4.43 5.12
CA GLN A 180 -12.48 4.61 6.45
C GLN A 180 -13.44 4.22 7.58
N ASP A 181 -14.58 4.87 7.75
CA ASP A 181 -15.61 4.59 8.72
C ASP A 181 -16.96 5.13 8.25
N PHE A 182 -18.07 4.52 8.67
CA PHE A 182 -19.44 5.00 8.40
C PHE A 182 -20.10 5.68 9.60
N ASP A 183 -19.48 5.64 10.79
CA ASP A 183 -20.02 6.35 11.95
C ASP A 183 -19.89 7.87 11.79
N PRO A 184 -20.99 8.66 11.91
CA PRO A 184 -20.94 10.10 11.68
C PRO A 184 -20.04 10.86 12.66
N GLN A 185 -19.89 10.39 13.91
CA GLN A 185 -19.02 11.04 14.89
C GLN A 185 -17.54 10.83 14.55
N VAL A 186 -17.19 9.60 14.15
CA VAL A 186 -15.85 9.27 13.65
C VAL A 186 -15.53 10.08 12.40
N GLN A 187 -16.43 10.10 11.40
CA GLN A 187 -16.27 10.86 10.16
C GLN A 187 -16.00 12.35 10.40
N LYS A 188 -16.79 12.96 11.29
CA LYS A 188 -16.61 14.37 11.68
C LYS A 188 -15.26 14.59 12.35
N ALA A 189 -14.83 13.70 13.24
CA ALA A 189 -13.56 13.80 13.96
C ALA A 189 -12.32 13.66 13.05
N ILE A 190 -12.47 13.06 11.86
CA ILE A 190 -11.40 12.91 10.85
C ILE A 190 -11.57 13.84 9.64
N ASN A 191 -12.55 14.74 9.65
CA ASN A 191 -12.89 15.65 8.55
C ASN A 191 -13.18 14.92 7.23
N ARG A 192 -13.89 13.77 7.29
CA ARG A 192 -14.28 12.99 6.12
C ARG A 192 -15.72 12.50 6.25
N GLU A 193 -16.64 13.37 5.93
CA GLU A 193 -18.06 13.05 5.93
C GLU A 193 -18.48 12.46 4.57
N GLN A 194 -19.00 11.24 4.60
CA GLN A 194 -19.42 10.53 3.39
C GLN A 194 -20.46 9.48 3.80
N SER A 195 -21.66 9.54 3.24
CA SER A 195 -22.74 8.63 3.61
C SER A 195 -22.54 7.23 3.00
N PHE A 196 -23.14 6.22 3.66
CA PHE A 196 -23.22 4.87 3.11
C PHE A 196 -23.93 4.85 1.74
N LEU A 197 -25.03 5.61 1.58
CA LEU A 197 -25.77 5.66 0.32
C LEU A 197 -24.94 6.26 -0.82
N GLN A 198 -24.12 7.25 -0.54
CA GLN A 198 -23.18 7.83 -1.51
C GLN A 198 -22.12 6.81 -1.92
N THR A 199 -21.53 6.12 -0.96
CA THR A 199 -20.56 5.05 -1.23
C THR A 199 -21.19 3.94 -2.08
N LYS A 200 -22.40 3.51 -1.71
CA LYS A 200 -23.17 2.52 -2.47
C LYS A 200 -23.41 2.96 -3.92
N ALA A 201 -23.84 4.21 -4.13
CA ALA A 201 -24.06 4.73 -5.46
C ALA A 201 -22.79 4.71 -6.33
N VAL A 202 -21.63 4.98 -5.74
CA VAL A 202 -20.34 4.89 -6.46
C VAL A 202 -19.99 3.43 -6.77
N VAL A 203 -20.12 2.50 -5.83
CA VAL A 203 -19.89 1.06 -6.05
C VAL A 203 -20.78 0.54 -7.16
N ASP A 204 -22.09 0.82 -7.11
CA ASP A 204 -23.05 0.41 -8.16
C ASP A 204 -22.68 1.05 -9.51
N GLY A 205 -22.27 2.32 -9.47
CA GLY A 205 -21.90 3.10 -10.64
C GLY A 205 -20.66 2.58 -11.36
N VAL A 206 -19.61 2.18 -10.64
CA VAL A 206 -18.40 1.60 -11.26
C VAL A 206 -18.67 0.19 -11.78
N ARG A 207 -19.40 -0.65 -11.01
CA ARG A 207 -19.77 -2.00 -11.45
C ARG A 207 -20.62 -2.02 -12.71
N SER A 208 -21.60 -1.12 -12.80
CA SER A 208 -22.47 -1.00 -13.99
C SER A 208 -21.69 -0.59 -15.26
N ARG A 209 -20.42 -0.21 -15.12
CA ARG A 209 -19.50 0.20 -16.19
C ARG A 209 -18.35 -0.78 -16.41
N GLY A 210 -18.45 -1.98 -15.87
CA GLY A 210 -17.50 -3.06 -16.13
C GLY A 210 -16.28 -3.08 -15.21
N VAL A 211 -16.28 -2.35 -14.09
CA VAL A 211 -15.25 -2.55 -13.07
C VAL A 211 -15.44 -3.90 -12.41
N GLU A 212 -14.42 -4.74 -12.53
CA GLU A 212 -14.44 -6.16 -12.13
C GLU A 212 -14.14 -6.37 -10.65
N SER A 213 -13.27 -5.54 -10.07
CA SER A 213 -12.85 -5.65 -8.68
C SER A 213 -12.98 -4.32 -7.95
N VAL A 214 -13.76 -4.32 -6.87
CA VAL A 214 -13.96 -3.16 -5.97
C VAL A 214 -13.33 -3.45 -4.64
N ASN A 215 -12.39 -2.58 -4.22
CA ASN A 215 -11.80 -2.59 -2.89
C ASN A 215 -12.39 -1.48 -2.03
N LEU A 216 -12.62 -1.76 -0.74
CA LEU A 216 -13.00 -0.76 0.25
C LEU A 216 -11.89 -0.62 1.30
N ASP A 217 -11.39 0.60 1.48
CA ASP A 217 -10.40 0.92 2.51
C ASP A 217 -11.10 1.34 3.79
N LEU A 218 -10.85 0.62 4.88
CA LEU A 218 -11.33 0.90 6.23
C LEU A 218 -10.15 1.20 7.16
N LEU A 219 -10.42 2.03 8.19
CA LEU A 219 -9.44 2.32 9.24
C LEU A 219 -9.99 1.92 10.60
N TYR A 220 -9.13 1.27 11.41
CA TYR A 220 -9.37 1.12 12.84
C TYR A 220 -8.42 2.01 13.65
N GLY A 221 -8.80 2.29 14.89
CA GLY A 221 -8.02 3.15 15.77
C GLY A 221 -8.20 4.64 15.51
N LEU A 222 -9.29 5.04 14.88
CA LEU A 222 -9.68 6.43 14.66
C LEU A 222 -10.22 7.09 15.94
N PRO A 223 -10.20 8.44 16.06
CA PRO A 223 -10.81 9.13 17.19
C PRO A 223 -12.31 8.81 17.29
N ASN A 224 -12.82 8.66 18.51
CA ASN A 224 -14.21 8.29 18.85
C ASN A 224 -14.63 6.88 18.38
N GLN A 225 -13.76 6.12 17.74
CA GLN A 225 -14.09 4.78 17.26
C GLN A 225 -14.10 3.78 18.42
N THR A 226 -15.16 2.96 18.50
CA THR A 226 -15.32 1.86 19.47
C THR A 226 -15.36 0.52 18.76
N ARG A 227 -15.38 -0.57 19.53
CA ARG A 227 -15.56 -1.94 18.98
C ARG A 227 -16.89 -2.08 18.25
N GLU A 228 -17.92 -1.45 18.78
CA GLU A 228 -19.27 -1.48 18.21
C GLU A 228 -19.32 -0.71 16.88
N THR A 229 -18.74 0.50 16.84
CA THR A 229 -18.78 1.34 15.63
C THR A 229 -17.96 0.74 14.50
N ILE A 230 -16.76 0.19 14.77
CA ILE A 230 -15.98 -0.48 13.72
C ILE A 230 -16.66 -1.76 13.22
N CYS A 231 -17.29 -2.55 14.09
CA CYS A 231 -18.07 -3.72 13.67
C CYS A 231 -19.28 -3.32 12.83
N SER A 232 -19.96 -2.22 13.17
CA SER A 232 -21.06 -1.66 12.38
C SER A 232 -20.59 -1.20 11.01
N THR A 233 -19.46 -0.49 10.95
CA THR A 233 -18.84 -0.05 9.69
C THR A 233 -18.48 -1.24 8.79
N VAL A 234 -17.84 -2.28 9.35
CA VAL A 234 -17.52 -3.50 8.62
C VAL A 234 -18.79 -4.20 8.11
N ALA A 235 -19.81 -4.33 8.96
CA ALA A 235 -21.08 -4.93 8.57
C ALA A 235 -21.74 -4.18 7.40
N GLN A 236 -21.76 -2.85 7.44
CA GLN A 236 -22.26 -2.02 6.34
C GLN A 236 -21.40 -2.17 5.07
N ALA A 237 -20.08 -2.13 5.19
CA ALA A 237 -19.17 -2.31 4.06
C ALA A 237 -19.39 -3.66 3.37
N LEU A 238 -19.57 -4.72 4.12
CA LEU A 238 -19.85 -6.07 3.60
C LEU A 238 -21.17 -6.18 2.83
N THR A 239 -22.17 -5.33 3.11
CA THR A 239 -23.41 -5.29 2.32
C THR A 239 -23.21 -4.74 0.90
N LEU A 240 -22.08 -4.08 0.63
CA LEU A 240 -21.68 -3.62 -0.70
C LEU A 240 -20.98 -4.73 -1.52
N GLU A 241 -20.78 -5.90 -0.90
CA GLU A 241 -20.14 -7.08 -1.51
C GLU A 241 -18.80 -6.76 -2.19
N PRO A 242 -17.87 -6.02 -1.52
CA PRO A 242 -16.59 -5.71 -2.14
C PRO A 242 -15.83 -6.99 -2.51
N ASP A 243 -14.97 -6.91 -3.52
CA ASP A 243 -14.13 -8.05 -3.90
C ASP A 243 -12.89 -8.10 -3.00
N ARG A 244 -12.45 -6.94 -2.52
CA ARG A 244 -11.35 -6.75 -1.57
C ARG A 244 -11.73 -5.77 -0.47
N MET A 245 -11.09 -5.93 0.67
CA MET A 245 -11.12 -4.96 1.76
C MET A 245 -9.71 -4.77 2.30
N ALA A 246 -9.32 -3.52 2.56
CA ALA A 246 -8.13 -3.19 3.32
C ALA A 246 -8.56 -2.60 4.68
N LEU A 247 -8.03 -3.15 5.78
CA LEU A 247 -8.33 -2.74 7.14
C LEU A 247 -7.05 -2.24 7.81
N PHE A 248 -6.74 -0.96 7.65
CA PHE A 248 -5.50 -0.38 8.16
C PHE A 248 -5.65 0.19 9.56
N GLY A 249 -4.58 0.05 10.37
CA GLY A 249 -4.47 0.82 11.60
C GLY A 249 -4.15 2.30 11.33
N TYR A 250 -4.91 3.21 11.93
CA TYR A 250 -4.60 4.64 11.86
C TYR A 250 -3.21 4.93 12.44
N ALA A 251 -2.38 5.63 11.66
CA ALA A 251 -1.05 6.05 12.08
C ALA A 251 -1.10 7.53 12.50
N HIS A 252 -1.07 7.81 13.80
CA HIS A 252 -0.98 9.16 14.32
C HIS A 252 0.48 9.62 14.33
N VAL A 253 0.82 10.53 13.39
CA VAL A 253 2.19 11.02 13.15
C VAL A 253 2.21 12.56 12.96
N PRO A 254 1.68 13.35 13.91
CA PRO A 254 1.52 14.81 13.76
C PRO A 254 2.86 15.53 13.57
N TRP A 255 3.97 14.96 14.04
CA TRP A 255 5.32 15.47 13.78
C TRP A 255 5.73 15.40 12.31
N PHE A 256 5.11 14.50 11.52
CA PHE A 256 5.36 14.32 10.07
C PHE A 256 4.25 14.93 9.23
N LYS A 257 2.98 14.83 9.68
CA LYS A 257 1.78 15.33 9.01
C LYS A 257 1.07 16.34 9.91
N LYS A 258 1.45 17.61 9.76
CA LYS A 258 0.98 18.70 10.65
C LYS A 258 -0.55 18.80 10.79
N HIS A 259 -1.33 18.49 9.73
CA HIS A 259 -2.78 18.52 9.81
C HIS A 259 -3.37 17.46 10.75
N GLN A 260 -2.62 16.42 11.10
CA GLN A 260 -3.04 15.46 12.12
C GLN A 260 -3.12 16.05 13.54
N THR A 261 -2.53 17.24 13.79
CA THR A 261 -2.75 17.98 15.04
C THR A 261 -4.19 18.46 15.22
N MET A 262 -5.02 18.41 14.17
CA MET A 262 -6.46 18.68 14.24
C MET A 262 -7.26 17.54 14.89
N ILE A 263 -6.65 16.37 15.06
CA ILE A 263 -7.22 15.24 15.79
C ILE A 263 -6.83 15.38 17.24
N ASP A 264 -7.83 15.43 18.12
CA ASP A 264 -7.61 15.42 19.56
C ASP A 264 -7.18 14.02 20.01
N GLU A 265 -5.96 13.91 20.50
CA GLU A 265 -5.36 12.65 20.95
C GLU A 265 -6.12 12.01 22.12
N ALA A 266 -6.87 12.81 22.92
CA ALA A 266 -7.69 12.30 24.00
C ALA A 266 -8.82 11.37 23.55
N TRP A 267 -9.24 11.46 22.27
CA TRP A 267 -10.27 10.62 21.67
C TRP A 267 -9.72 9.39 20.94
N LEU A 268 -8.41 9.22 20.90
CA LEU A 268 -7.79 8.04 20.29
C LEU A 268 -7.91 6.84 21.23
N PRO A 269 -8.26 5.66 20.69
CA PRO A 269 -8.32 4.45 21.49
C PRO A 269 -6.93 4.02 21.97
N SER A 270 -6.88 3.41 23.15
CA SER A 270 -5.64 2.83 23.69
C SER A 270 -5.07 1.74 22.77
N PRO A 271 -3.78 1.39 22.87
CA PRO A 271 -3.18 0.31 22.09
C PRO A 271 -3.95 -1.03 22.21
N THR A 272 -4.39 -1.36 23.43
CA THR A 272 -5.18 -2.57 23.69
C THR A 272 -6.55 -2.52 22.98
N GLU A 273 -7.21 -1.35 23.01
CA GLU A 273 -8.49 -1.15 22.34
C GLU A 273 -8.33 -1.23 20.82
N ARG A 274 -7.29 -0.59 20.26
CA ARG A 274 -6.96 -0.69 18.83
C ARG A 274 -6.76 -2.12 18.39
N PHE A 275 -5.98 -2.91 19.16
CA PHE A 275 -5.78 -4.32 18.88
C PHE A 275 -7.09 -5.10 18.91
N ALA A 276 -7.95 -4.86 19.90
CA ALA A 276 -9.26 -5.49 19.98
C ALA A 276 -10.16 -5.12 18.78
N GLN A 277 -10.17 -3.84 18.35
CA GLN A 277 -10.87 -3.37 17.15
C GLN A 277 -10.41 -4.14 15.92
N SER A 278 -9.10 -4.22 15.68
CA SER A 278 -8.53 -4.90 14.51
C SER A 278 -8.94 -6.38 14.47
N GLN A 279 -8.85 -7.08 15.61
CA GLN A 279 -9.19 -8.50 15.71
C GLN A 279 -10.69 -8.78 15.52
N LEU A 280 -11.56 -7.91 16.06
CA LEU A 280 -13.01 -8.04 15.88
C LEU A 280 -13.42 -7.79 14.44
N ALA A 281 -12.91 -6.72 13.83
CA ALA A 281 -13.17 -6.38 12.44
C ALA A 281 -12.67 -7.48 11.48
N ALA A 282 -11.44 -7.98 11.67
CA ALA A 282 -10.88 -9.06 10.86
C ALA A 282 -11.72 -10.34 10.94
N ARG A 283 -12.12 -10.74 12.17
CA ARG A 283 -13.00 -11.90 12.36
C ARG A 283 -14.36 -11.73 11.68
N ALA A 284 -14.94 -10.54 11.73
CA ALA A 284 -16.22 -10.27 11.07
C ALA A 284 -16.12 -10.39 9.55
N ILE A 285 -15.02 -9.93 8.95
CA ILE A 285 -14.76 -10.06 7.51
C ILE A 285 -14.55 -11.52 7.12
N VAL A 286 -13.69 -12.25 7.84
CA VAL A 286 -13.42 -13.68 7.57
C VAL A 286 -14.68 -14.53 7.74
N ALA A 287 -15.51 -14.25 8.75
CA ALA A 287 -16.77 -14.95 8.97
C ALA A 287 -17.78 -14.80 7.79
N LYS A 288 -17.56 -13.82 6.90
CA LYS A 288 -18.33 -13.63 5.67
C LYS A 288 -17.70 -14.31 4.44
N GLY A 289 -16.69 -15.14 4.66
CA GLY A 289 -16.07 -15.96 3.60
C GLY A 289 -14.90 -15.31 2.89
N TYR A 290 -14.41 -14.15 3.37
CA TYR A 290 -13.19 -13.54 2.85
C TYR A 290 -11.95 -14.25 3.40
N GLU A 291 -10.92 -14.36 2.57
CA GLU A 291 -9.60 -14.83 2.98
C GLU A 291 -8.75 -13.66 3.49
N ALA A 292 -8.06 -13.84 4.60
CA ALA A 292 -7.10 -12.87 5.11
C ALA A 292 -5.81 -12.93 4.28
N ILE A 293 -5.38 -11.79 3.75
CA ILE A 293 -4.20 -11.64 2.88
C ILE A 293 -3.16 -10.79 3.62
N GLY A 294 -2.04 -11.40 3.95
CA GLY A 294 -1.00 -10.72 4.70
C GLY A 294 -1.53 -10.15 6.03
N LEU A 295 -1.12 -8.90 6.34
CA LEU A 295 -1.40 -8.29 7.64
C LEU A 295 -2.79 -7.64 7.75
N ASP A 296 -3.27 -7.02 6.68
CA ASP A 296 -4.33 -6.02 6.74
C ASP A 296 -5.26 -5.98 5.51
N HIS A 297 -5.16 -6.97 4.61
CA HIS A 297 -6.04 -7.11 3.45
C HIS A 297 -6.91 -8.36 3.56
N PHE A 298 -8.05 -8.30 2.88
CA PHE A 298 -9.00 -9.41 2.76
C PHE A 298 -9.52 -9.43 1.34
N ALA A 299 -9.72 -10.63 0.80
CA ALA A 299 -10.23 -10.79 -0.55
C ALA A 299 -11.22 -11.98 -0.62
N LYS A 300 -12.15 -11.94 -1.57
CA LYS A 300 -12.97 -13.11 -1.91
C LYS A 300 -12.06 -14.24 -2.39
N PRO A 301 -12.42 -15.52 -2.18
CA PRO A 301 -11.55 -16.65 -2.55
C PRO A 301 -11.21 -16.74 -4.05
N ASP A 302 -12.06 -16.22 -4.93
CA ASP A 302 -11.89 -16.18 -6.38
C ASP A 302 -11.19 -14.90 -6.89
N ASP A 303 -10.90 -13.94 -6.01
CA ASP A 303 -10.16 -12.74 -6.38
C ASP A 303 -8.67 -13.07 -6.64
N ALA A 304 -8.08 -12.39 -7.62
CA ALA A 304 -6.69 -12.59 -8.03
C ALA A 304 -5.69 -12.39 -6.87
N LEU A 305 -5.99 -11.53 -5.90
CA LEU A 305 -5.13 -11.32 -4.72
C LEU A 305 -5.11 -12.56 -3.81
N ALA A 306 -6.26 -13.20 -3.57
CA ALA A 306 -6.36 -14.43 -2.79
C ALA A 306 -5.70 -15.61 -3.52
N ILE A 307 -5.91 -15.70 -4.83
CA ILE A 307 -5.25 -16.70 -5.68
C ILE A 307 -3.73 -16.55 -5.61
N ALA A 308 -3.21 -15.33 -5.75
CA ALA A 308 -1.77 -15.05 -5.65
C ALA A 308 -1.19 -15.40 -4.28
N ALA A 309 -1.94 -15.10 -3.20
CA ALA A 309 -1.53 -15.45 -1.84
C ALA A 309 -1.43 -16.96 -1.64
N ARG A 310 -2.44 -17.73 -2.07
CA ARG A 310 -2.41 -19.21 -1.99
C ARG A 310 -1.30 -19.83 -2.85
N ALA A 311 -0.98 -19.19 -3.97
CA ALA A 311 0.11 -19.64 -4.85
C ALA A 311 1.51 -19.22 -4.37
N GLY A 312 1.65 -18.48 -3.26
CA GLY A 312 2.95 -18.00 -2.74
C GLY A 312 3.64 -16.99 -3.66
N VAL A 313 2.87 -16.26 -4.48
CA VAL A 313 3.38 -15.28 -5.45
C VAL A 313 2.86 -13.87 -5.18
N LEU A 314 2.36 -13.66 -3.97
CA LEU A 314 1.94 -12.34 -3.51
C LEU A 314 3.15 -11.40 -3.37
N HIS A 315 2.99 -10.16 -3.78
CA HIS A 315 3.96 -9.09 -3.60
C HIS A 315 3.42 -7.97 -2.70
N ARG A 316 4.35 -7.12 -2.24
CA ARG A 316 4.02 -5.93 -1.46
C ARG A 316 4.81 -4.73 -2.00
N ASN A 317 4.10 -3.63 -2.22
CA ASN A 317 4.70 -2.37 -2.65
C ASN A 317 4.12 -1.18 -1.86
N PHE A 318 4.37 0.05 -2.29
CA PHE A 318 3.88 1.27 -1.63
C PHE A 318 2.35 1.43 -1.65
N GLN A 319 1.66 0.69 -2.50
CA GLN A 319 0.19 0.69 -2.62
C GLN A 319 -0.46 -0.35 -1.67
N GLY A 320 0.29 -1.36 -1.21
CA GLY A 320 -0.21 -2.45 -0.38
C GLY A 320 0.18 -3.82 -0.92
N TYR A 321 -0.64 -4.84 -0.65
CA TYR A 321 -0.48 -6.16 -1.25
C TYR A 321 -0.99 -6.16 -2.68
N THR A 322 -0.28 -6.89 -3.54
CA THR A 322 -0.57 -6.93 -4.98
C THR A 322 -0.22 -8.29 -5.58
N GLU A 323 -0.97 -8.69 -6.58
CA GLU A 323 -0.65 -9.80 -7.47
C GLU A 323 0.24 -9.38 -8.66
N ASP A 324 0.54 -8.10 -8.78
CA ASP A 324 1.44 -7.58 -9.82
C ASP A 324 2.86 -8.10 -9.63
N ARG A 325 3.36 -8.84 -10.62
CA ARG A 325 4.68 -9.48 -10.62
C ARG A 325 5.72 -8.70 -11.40
N CYS A 326 5.37 -7.56 -11.97
CA CYS A 326 6.32 -6.76 -12.74
C CYS A 326 7.54 -6.42 -11.88
N PRO A 327 8.76 -6.75 -12.33
CA PRO A 327 9.97 -6.44 -11.60
C PRO A 327 10.24 -4.94 -11.55
N THR A 328 9.65 -4.20 -12.49
CA THR A 328 9.80 -2.76 -12.64
C THR A 328 8.45 -2.07 -12.48
N LEU A 329 8.40 -1.12 -11.54
CA LEU A 329 7.31 -0.15 -11.38
C LEU A 329 7.86 1.24 -11.65
N ILE A 330 7.34 1.93 -12.66
CA ILE A 330 7.69 3.32 -12.96
C ILE A 330 6.71 4.25 -12.26
N GLY A 331 7.23 5.10 -11.38
CA GLY A 331 6.44 6.13 -10.70
C GLY A 331 6.46 7.43 -11.51
N LEU A 332 5.28 7.94 -11.85
CA LEU A 332 5.03 9.19 -12.55
C LEU A 332 4.36 10.21 -11.61
N GLY A 333 4.74 11.47 -11.71
CA GLY A 333 4.22 12.53 -10.86
C GLY A 333 5.08 12.79 -9.61
N PRO A 334 4.79 13.89 -8.86
CA PRO A 334 5.58 14.32 -7.71
C PRO A 334 5.50 13.31 -6.57
N SER A 335 6.61 13.09 -5.88
CA SER A 335 6.79 12.12 -4.79
C SER A 335 6.65 10.64 -5.15
N SER A 336 6.24 10.30 -6.35
CA SER A 336 6.10 8.90 -6.78
C SER A 336 7.42 8.14 -6.60
N ILE A 337 7.30 6.86 -6.25
CA ILE A 337 8.44 5.97 -6.06
C ILE A 337 8.38 4.89 -7.13
N GLY A 338 9.46 4.77 -7.91
CA GLY A 338 9.69 3.69 -8.83
C GLY A 338 10.51 2.57 -8.19
N ARG A 339 10.26 1.33 -8.60
CA ARG A 339 11.05 0.13 -8.27
C ARG A 339 11.67 -0.44 -9.53
N PHE A 340 12.95 -0.73 -9.47
CA PHE A 340 13.73 -1.36 -10.53
C PHE A 340 14.51 -2.55 -9.99
N ARG A 341 15.01 -3.41 -10.86
CA ARG A 341 15.93 -4.49 -10.45
C ARG A 341 17.17 -3.94 -9.73
N GLN A 342 17.60 -2.73 -10.08
CA GLN A 342 18.76 -2.04 -9.51
C GLN A 342 18.46 -1.37 -8.16
N GLY A 343 17.20 -0.96 -7.90
CA GLY A 343 16.86 -0.23 -6.68
C GLY A 343 15.55 0.54 -6.74
N TYR A 344 15.48 1.55 -5.92
CA TYR A 344 14.33 2.46 -5.84
C TYR A 344 14.73 3.87 -6.21
N VAL A 345 13.81 4.60 -6.85
CA VAL A 345 13.97 6.00 -7.21
C VAL A 345 12.72 6.78 -6.78
N GLN A 346 12.89 8.01 -6.33
CA GLN A 346 11.78 8.87 -5.96
C GLN A 346 11.87 10.23 -6.64
N ASN A 347 10.74 10.64 -7.20
CA ASN A 347 10.56 11.94 -7.82
C ASN A 347 10.51 13.08 -6.79
N MET A 348 10.84 14.30 -7.24
CA MET A 348 10.69 15.55 -6.50
C MET A 348 9.28 15.65 -5.89
N ALA A 349 9.22 15.84 -4.58
CA ALA A 349 7.95 15.88 -3.87
C ALA A 349 7.16 17.18 -4.09
N SER A 350 7.85 18.32 -4.22
CA SER A 350 7.21 19.60 -4.51
C SER A 350 6.66 19.63 -5.92
N THR A 351 5.36 19.88 -6.11
CA THR A 351 4.73 19.99 -7.44
C THR A 351 5.38 21.06 -8.32
N ALA A 352 5.77 22.21 -7.75
CA ALA A 352 6.47 23.25 -8.50
C ALA A 352 7.91 22.83 -8.87
N GLY A 353 8.62 22.15 -7.96
CA GLY A 353 9.93 21.58 -8.23
C GLY A 353 9.86 20.50 -9.31
N TYR A 354 8.90 19.59 -9.18
CA TYR A 354 8.63 18.56 -10.15
C TYR A 354 8.37 19.15 -11.55
N GLY A 355 7.45 20.13 -11.67
CA GLY A 355 7.14 20.76 -12.95
C GLY A 355 8.36 21.42 -13.63
N ARG A 356 9.26 22.05 -12.85
CA ARG A 356 10.52 22.58 -13.40
C ARG A 356 11.48 21.49 -13.89
N MET A 357 11.53 20.36 -13.20
CA MET A 357 12.45 19.26 -13.55
C MET A 357 12.01 18.50 -14.81
N VAL A 358 10.70 18.31 -15.00
CA VAL A 358 10.18 17.60 -16.18
C VAL A 358 10.01 18.50 -17.40
N ALA A 359 10.14 19.81 -17.23
CA ALA A 359 10.22 20.72 -18.37
C ALA A 359 11.42 20.35 -19.27
N ASP A 360 11.29 20.59 -20.55
CA ASP A 360 12.35 20.37 -21.55
C ASP A 360 12.90 18.91 -21.59
N GLY A 361 12.07 17.93 -21.24
CA GLY A 361 12.43 16.51 -21.29
C GLY A 361 13.30 16.02 -20.13
N GLY A 362 13.33 16.74 -19.01
CA GLY A 362 14.02 16.33 -17.78
C GLY A 362 13.34 15.19 -17.04
N LEU A 363 14.07 14.53 -16.14
CA LEU A 363 13.57 13.52 -15.22
C LEU A 363 13.48 14.10 -13.79
N ALA A 364 12.41 13.79 -13.08
CA ALA A 364 12.13 14.38 -11.77
C ALA A 364 12.77 13.62 -10.58
N ALA A 365 13.59 12.60 -10.84
CA ALA A 365 14.24 11.81 -9.81
C ALA A 365 15.24 12.64 -8.99
N VAL A 366 15.12 12.63 -7.66
CA VAL A 366 15.97 13.42 -6.76
C VAL A 366 16.64 12.61 -5.66
N ARG A 367 16.13 11.41 -5.40
CA ARG A 367 16.69 10.48 -4.40
C ARG A 367 16.25 9.06 -4.67
N GLY A 368 16.98 8.12 -4.09
CA GLY A 368 16.68 6.70 -4.20
C GLY A 368 17.70 5.88 -3.44
N VAL A 369 17.74 4.58 -3.71
CA VAL A 369 18.73 3.67 -3.19
C VAL A 369 19.03 2.59 -4.23
N ALA A 370 20.32 2.39 -4.54
CA ALA A 370 20.78 1.24 -5.31
C ALA A 370 20.93 0.05 -4.36
N LEU A 371 20.38 -1.11 -4.73
CA LEU A 371 20.37 -2.29 -3.88
C LEU A 371 21.70 -3.04 -3.95
N SER A 372 22.30 -3.29 -2.79
CA SER A 372 23.37 -4.28 -2.64
C SER A 372 22.82 -5.71 -2.70
N ASP A 373 23.72 -6.70 -2.84
CA ASP A 373 23.30 -8.10 -2.77
C ASP A 373 22.73 -8.47 -1.39
N ASP A 374 23.27 -7.90 -0.30
CA ASP A 374 22.72 -8.08 1.05
C ASP A 374 21.30 -7.48 1.17
N ASP A 375 21.03 -6.32 0.54
CA ASP A 375 19.69 -5.73 0.50
C ASP A 375 18.69 -6.62 -0.24
N ARG A 376 19.11 -7.22 -1.35
CA ARG A 376 18.25 -8.12 -2.15
C ARG A 376 17.81 -9.34 -1.35
N VAL A 377 18.75 -9.98 -0.64
CA VAL A 377 18.46 -11.16 0.19
C VAL A 377 17.53 -10.79 1.36
N ARG A 378 17.85 -9.71 2.08
CA ARG A 378 17.02 -9.24 3.19
C ARG A 378 15.65 -8.77 2.73
N GLY A 379 15.61 -8.03 1.64
CA GLY A 379 14.36 -7.56 1.03
C GLY A 379 13.43 -8.71 0.68
N TRP A 380 13.98 -9.80 0.12
CA TRP A 380 13.22 -11.00 -0.17
C TRP A 380 12.67 -11.67 1.11
N ILE A 381 13.50 -11.85 2.14
CA ILE A 381 13.05 -12.42 3.43
C ILE A 381 11.94 -11.56 4.04
N ILE A 382 12.14 -10.25 4.10
CA ILE A 382 11.17 -9.31 4.66
C ILE A 382 9.86 -9.37 3.87
N GLU A 383 9.92 -9.38 2.53
CA GLU A 383 8.73 -9.48 1.68
C GLU A 383 7.99 -10.81 1.90
N ARG A 384 8.70 -11.94 1.94
CA ARG A 384 8.06 -13.25 2.21
C ARG A 384 7.42 -13.30 3.60
N LEU A 385 8.09 -12.80 4.64
CA LEU A 385 7.49 -12.69 5.96
C LEU A 385 6.23 -11.84 5.95
N MET A 386 6.25 -10.69 5.26
CA MET A 386 5.09 -9.80 5.17
C MET A 386 3.95 -10.37 4.34
N CYS A 387 4.23 -11.14 3.28
CA CYS A 387 3.24 -11.68 2.36
C CYS A 387 2.71 -13.06 2.79
N ASP A 388 3.62 -13.96 3.21
CA ASP A 388 3.30 -15.37 3.40
C ASP A 388 3.41 -15.81 4.86
N PHE A 389 3.91 -14.92 5.75
CA PHE A 389 4.26 -15.24 7.13
C PHE A 389 5.29 -16.38 7.26
N ALA A 390 6.00 -16.67 6.17
CA ALA A 390 7.01 -17.71 6.10
C ALA A 390 7.99 -17.46 4.97
N PHE A 391 9.15 -18.14 5.02
CA PHE A 391 10.04 -18.27 3.87
C PHE A 391 10.78 -19.61 3.91
N SER A 392 11.05 -20.18 2.73
CA SER A 392 11.78 -21.45 2.56
C SER A 392 13.28 -21.24 2.74
N ALA A 393 13.92 -22.14 3.49
CA ALA A 393 15.37 -22.18 3.64
C ALA A 393 16.05 -22.63 2.33
N VAL A 394 15.42 -23.52 1.58
CA VAL A 394 15.89 -24.02 0.29
C VAL A 394 15.86 -22.90 -0.75
N ASP A 395 14.71 -22.24 -0.92
CA ASP A 395 14.55 -21.12 -1.89
C ASP A 395 15.53 -19.97 -1.59
N LEU A 396 15.80 -19.70 -0.31
CA LEU A 396 16.74 -18.67 0.11
C LEU A 396 18.16 -18.99 -0.42
N VAL A 397 18.60 -20.24 -0.28
CA VAL A 397 19.95 -20.66 -0.72
C VAL A 397 20.00 -20.80 -2.24
N GLU A 398 19.01 -21.41 -2.87
CA GLU A 398 18.95 -21.57 -4.33
C GLU A 398 18.94 -20.22 -5.06
N ARG A 399 18.20 -19.25 -4.54
CA ARG A 399 18.07 -17.94 -5.15
C ARG A 399 19.29 -17.04 -4.95
N PHE A 400 19.96 -17.13 -3.81
CA PHE A 400 20.99 -16.16 -3.42
C PHE A 400 22.38 -16.78 -3.12
N GLY A 401 22.54 -18.11 -3.26
CA GLY A 401 23.80 -18.79 -3.05
C GLY A 401 24.44 -18.49 -1.69
N LYS A 402 25.73 -18.13 -1.68
CA LYS A 402 26.48 -17.82 -0.45
C LYS A 402 25.87 -16.71 0.41
N ALA A 403 25.23 -15.71 -0.21
CA ALA A 403 24.56 -14.66 0.54
C ALA A 403 23.30 -15.21 1.25
N GLY A 404 22.57 -16.13 0.60
CA GLY A 404 21.47 -16.88 1.20
C GLY A 404 21.91 -17.76 2.36
N GLU A 405 23.01 -18.51 2.23
CA GLU A 405 23.58 -19.33 3.31
C GLU A 405 23.92 -18.51 4.56
N LYS A 406 24.55 -17.34 4.37
CA LYS A 406 24.85 -16.41 5.46
C LYS A 406 23.60 -15.98 6.21
N LEU A 407 22.54 -15.63 5.48
CA LEU A 407 21.26 -15.21 6.08
C LEU A 407 20.49 -16.40 6.68
N LEU A 408 20.64 -17.62 6.14
CA LEU A 408 20.10 -18.84 6.72
C LEU A 408 20.62 -19.08 8.15
N HIS A 409 21.95 -18.95 8.36
CA HIS A 409 22.55 -19.04 9.69
C HIS A 409 22.00 -17.99 10.64
N ARG A 410 21.86 -16.73 10.19
CA ARG A 410 21.26 -15.67 10.98
C ARG A 410 19.79 -15.95 11.31
N SER A 411 19.02 -16.45 10.36
CA SER A 411 17.60 -16.79 10.54
C SER A 411 17.40 -17.87 11.59
N ARG A 412 18.23 -18.91 11.57
CA ARG A 412 18.27 -19.96 12.60
C ARG A 412 18.57 -19.37 13.99
N SER A 413 19.55 -18.47 14.07
CA SER A 413 19.88 -17.80 15.33
C SER A 413 18.72 -16.94 15.84
N ILE A 414 18.02 -16.22 14.96
CA ILE A 414 16.84 -15.43 15.33
C ILE A 414 15.74 -16.35 15.86
N ALA A 415 15.40 -17.43 15.15
CA ALA A 415 14.35 -18.36 15.56
C ALA A 415 14.67 -19.05 16.92
N LEU A 416 15.94 -19.43 17.13
CA LEU A 416 16.38 -20.11 18.36
C LEU A 416 16.37 -19.19 19.59
N HIS A 417 16.76 -17.91 19.43
CA HIS A 417 16.95 -16.98 20.53
C HIS A 417 15.82 -15.94 20.66
N ASP A 418 14.72 -16.09 19.92
CA ASP A 418 13.57 -15.19 20.04
C ASP A 418 12.82 -15.49 21.35
N PRO A 419 12.81 -14.56 22.35
CA PRO A 419 12.12 -14.78 23.62
C PRO A 419 10.60 -15.00 23.46
N ALA A 420 10.03 -14.40 22.41
CA ALA A 420 8.61 -14.53 22.08
C ALA A 420 8.28 -15.80 21.29
N ARG A 421 9.30 -16.53 20.81
CA ARG A 421 9.16 -17.68 19.89
C ARG A 421 8.21 -17.36 18.73
N ALA A 422 8.27 -16.14 18.23
CA ALA A 422 7.36 -15.66 17.20
C ALA A 422 7.68 -16.22 15.81
N LEU A 423 8.97 -16.59 15.58
CA LEU A 423 9.47 -17.24 14.36
C LEU A 423 9.99 -18.64 14.73
N GLU A 424 9.48 -19.64 14.08
CA GLU A 424 9.90 -21.03 14.24
C GLU A 424 10.58 -21.56 12.98
N PHE A 425 11.48 -22.53 13.14
CA PHE A 425 12.12 -23.26 12.04
C PHE A 425 11.70 -24.74 12.16
N ASP A 426 11.00 -25.25 11.14
CA ASP A 426 10.49 -26.63 11.09
C ASP A 426 11.45 -27.64 10.42
N GLY A 427 12.64 -27.17 9.96
CA GLY A 427 13.62 -27.94 9.22
C GLY A 427 13.76 -27.47 7.77
N ASP A 428 12.69 -27.05 7.13
CA ASP A 428 12.62 -26.60 5.73
C ASP A 428 12.29 -25.13 5.60
N SER A 429 11.44 -24.60 6.49
CA SER A 429 10.93 -23.25 6.42
C SER A 429 10.98 -22.51 7.76
N PHE A 430 11.09 -21.19 7.68
CA PHE A 430 10.87 -20.28 8.81
C PHE A 430 9.44 -19.80 8.76
N VAL A 431 8.67 -20.06 9.82
CA VAL A 431 7.24 -19.78 9.88
C VAL A 431 6.92 -18.88 11.06
N VAL A 432 6.15 -17.83 10.82
CA VAL A 432 5.61 -16.97 11.87
C VAL A 432 4.40 -17.67 12.50
N ARG A 433 4.45 -17.89 13.82
CA ARG A 433 3.35 -18.50 14.56
C ARG A 433 2.05 -17.72 14.39
N ALA A 434 0.92 -18.40 14.33
CA ALA A 434 -0.39 -17.80 14.04
C ALA A 434 -0.72 -16.63 14.98
N GLU A 435 -0.46 -16.78 16.29
CA GLU A 435 -0.68 -15.75 17.31
C GLU A 435 0.27 -14.54 17.16
N SER A 436 1.40 -14.72 16.48
CA SER A 436 2.41 -13.67 16.26
C SER A 436 2.27 -12.95 14.91
N ARG A 437 1.38 -13.41 14.03
CA ARG A 437 1.16 -12.79 12.70
C ARG A 437 0.79 -11.31 12.77
N PRO A 438 -0.04 -10.82 13.71
CA PRO A 438 -0.30 -9.38 13.83
C PRO A 438 0.96 -8.53 14.06
N PHE A 439 2.03 -9.14 14.54
CA PHE A 439 3.32 -8.51 14.87
C PHE A 439 4.43 -8.84 13.86
N VAL A 440 4.10 -9.35 12.69
CA VAL A 440 5.09 -9.76 11.66
C VAL A 440 6.07 -8.65 11.31
N ARG A 441 5.65 -7.40 11.40
CA ARG A 441 6.55 -6.23 11.15
C ARG A 441 7.72 -6.20 12.13
N THR A 442 7.51 -6.51 13.40
CA THR A 442 8.56 -6.60 14.42
C THR A 442 9.52 -7.77 14.14
N ILE A 443 8.98 -8.88 13.62
CA ILE A 443 9.80 -10.03 13.20
C ILE A 443 10.65 -9.65 11.98
N ALA A 444 10.05 -9.03 10.98
CA ALA A 444 10.73 -8.55 9.77
C ALA A 444 11.85 -7.54 10.12
N ALA A 445 11.65 -6.69 11.13
CA ALA A 445 12.64 -5.72 11.60
C ALA A 445 13.94 -6.38 12.09
N LYS A 446 13.94 -7.65 12.51
CA LYS A 446 15.15 -8.39 12.90
C LYS A 446 16.09 -8.68 11.71
N PHE A 447 15.58 -8.58 10.51
CA PHE A 447 16.33 -8.72 9.26
C PHE A 447 16.77 -7.38 8.66
N ASP A 448 16.23 -6.26 9.16
CA ASP A 448 16.52 -4.91 8.69
C ASP A 448 17.81 -4.36 9.31
N THR A 449 18.84 -4.15 8.46
CA THR A 449 20.12 -3.56 8.89
C THR A 449 20.12 -2.04 8.98
N TYR A 450 19.14 -1.40 8.39
CA TYR A 450 18.94 0.05 8.45
C TYR A 450 18.16 0.48 9.69
N PHE A 451 17.38 -0.43 10.25
CA PHE A 451 16.59 -0.16 11.45
C PHE A 451 17.48 -0.17 12.71
N LYS A 452 17.75 1.00 13.22
CA LYS A 452 18.42 1.19 14.52
C LYS A 452 17.34 1.51 15.55
N GLY A 453 16.93 0.51 16.31
CA GLY A 453 15.87 0.66 17.31
C GLY A 453 15.98 1.94 18.13
N GLY A 454 14.88 2.65 18.35
CA GLY A 454 14.78 3.82 19.22
C GLY A 454 15.11 5.19 18.63
N THR A 455 15.64 5.30 17.40
CA THR A 455 16.06 6.61 16.84
C THR A 455 15.09 7.20 15.81
N ALA A 456 14.26 6.41 15.17
CA ALA A 456 13.27 6.86 14.19
C ALA A 456 11.85 6.82 14.79
N ARG A 457 11.09 7.92 14.61
CA ARG A 457 9.67 7.96 14.98
C ARG A 457 8.86 7.24 13.90
N HIS A 458 8.60 5.95 14.08
CA HIS A 458 7.65 5.17 13.27
C HIS A 458 6.29 5.10 13.97
N SER A 459 5.23 4.75 13.22
CA SER A 459 3.94 4.40 13.82
C SER A 459 4.04 3.07 14.57
N VAL A 460 3.19 2.89 15.57
CA VAL A 460 3.08 1.62 16.32
C VAL A 460 2.81 0.46 15.36
N ALA A 461 3.34 -0.74 15.67
CA ALA A 461 3.23 -1.92 14.81
C ALA A 461 1.80 -2.42 14.63
N VAL A 462 0.93 -2.16 15.64
CA VAL A 462 -0.50 -2.55 15.65
C VAL A 462 -1.39 -1.34 15.84
#